data_9f8a7691d13994cdc052370fdc85acee
#
_entry.id   9f8a7691d13994cdc052370fdc85acee
#
_cell.length_a   1.000
_cell.length_b   1.000
_cell.length_c   1.000
_cell.angle_alpha   90.00
_cell.angle_beta   90.00
_cell.angle_gamma   90.00
#
_symmetry.space_group_name_H-M   'P 1'
#
loop_
_entity.id
_entity.type
_entity.pdbx_description
1 polymer ?
#
loop_
_entity_poly.entity_id
_entity_poly.type
_entity_poly.pdbx_seq_one_letter_code
_entity_poly.pdbx_strand_id
1 'polypeptide(L)'
;MITYRLGRSFAWNAGHPPKLPARPRKLPAGPPAFVFGRRVERAVGIAAGPLPNAQWIQAYARLGYGLLTYKTVRTVTRQAFLQPNLVFCRLGDPSIAAA
;
A
#
# COMPACT_ATOMS: atom_id res chain seq x y z
N MET A 1 -5.08 -6.58 -11.93
CA MET A 1 -4.35 -5.56 -11.15
C MET A 1 -4.47 -5.88 -9.67
N ILE A 2 -3.38 -5.76 -8.96
CA ILE A 2 -3.28 -6.14 -7.56
C ILE A 2 -3.43 -4.88 -6.75
N THR A 3 -4.61 -4.65 -6.21
CA THR A 3 -4.90 -3.42 -5.46
C THR A 3 -5.70 -3.73 -4.21
N TYR A 4 -5.48 -2.93 -3.20
CA TYR A 4 -6.33 -2.88 -2.02
C TYR A 4 -7.77 -2.56 -2.44
N ARG A 5 -8.73 -3.40 -2.02
CA ARG A 5 -10.14 -3.23 -2.40
C ARG A 5 -10.84 -2.32 -1.41
N LEU A 6 -11.15 -1.10 -1.83
CA LEU A 6 -11.80 -0.09 -1.01
C LEU A 6 -13.20 -0.51 -0.53
N GLY A 7 -13.93 -1.29 -1.32
CA GLY A 7 -15.24 -1.84 -0.96
C GLY A 7 -15.20 -3.04 -0.01
N ARG A 8 -14.02 -3.40 0.52
CA ARG A 8 -13.85 -4.51 1.46
C ARG A 8 -13.25 -4.03 2.77
N SER A 9 -13.53 -4.71 3.86
CA SER A 9 -12.99 -4.38 5.18
C SER A 9 -11.46 -4.51 5.22
N PHE A 10 -10.84 -3.87 6.20
CA PHE A 10 -9.41 -4.04 6.47
C PHE A 10 -9.05 -5.52 6.70
N ALA A 11 -9.82 -6.23 7.52
CA ALA A 11 -9.58 -7.65 7.82
C ALA A 11 -9.66 -8.50 6.55
N TRP A 12 -10.62 -8.23 5.66
CA TRP A 12 -10.71 -8.94 4.39
C TRP A 12 -9.46 -8.70 3.54
N ASN A 13 -9.04 -7.44 3.36
CA ASN A 13 -7.84 -7.11 2.59
C ASN A 13 -6.58 -7.72 3.20
N ALA A 14 -6.44 -7.69 4.52
CA ALA A 14 -5.30 -8.31 5.20
C ALA A 14 -5.21 -9.82 4.94
N GLY A 15 -6.35 -10.51 4.89
CA GLY A 15 -6.43 -11.95 4.61
C GLY A 15 -6.34 -12.31 3.11
N HIS A 16 -6.35 -11.33 2.21
CA HIS A 16 -6.34 -11.54 0.76
C HIS A 16 -5.18 -10.79 0.08
N PRO A 17 -3.93 -11.14 0.39
CA PRO A 17 -2.78 -10.51 -0.24
C PRO A 17 -2.75 -10.81 -1.74
N PRO A 18 -2.07 -9.96 -2.53
CA PRO A 18 -1.93 -10.16 -3.95
C PRO A 18 -1.28 -11.51 -4.30
N LYS A 19 -1.93 -12.29 -5.15
CA LYS A 19 -1.36 -13.51 -5.72
C LYS A 19 -0.59 -13.16 -6.98
N LEU A 20 0.71 -13.32 -6.95
CA LEU A 20 1.59 -13.06 -8.09
C LEU A 20 2.04 -14.39 -8.73
N PRO A 21 2.27 -14.40 -10.05
CA PRO A 21 2.94 -15.53 -10.69
C PRO A 21 4.35 -15.71 -10.13
N ALA A 22 4.96 -16.87 -10.38
CA ALA A 22 6.31 -17.17 -9.90
C ALA A 22 7.34 -16.11 -10.34
N ARG A 23 7.21 -15.59 -11.57
CA ARG A 23 8.04 -14.53 -12.14
C ARG A 23 7.17 -13.34 -12.57
N PRO A 24 6.79 -12.45 -11.66
CA PRO A 24 5.98 -11.29 -12.01
C PRO A 24 6.80 -10.29 -12.83
N ARG A 25 6.12 -9.58 -13.74
CA ARG A 25 6.74 -8.46 -14.44
C ARG A 25 7.03 -7.35 -13.45
N LYS A 26 8.31 -7.01 -13.32
CA LYS A 26 8.75 -5.92 -12.44
C LYS A 26 8.56 -4.56 -13.10
N LEU A 27 8.44 -3.53 -12.27
CA LEU A 27 8.52 -2.16 -12.72
C LEU A 27 9.84 -1.92 -13.47
N PRO A 28 9.85 -1.03 -14.49
CA PRO A 28 11.07 -0.63 -15.15
C PRO A 28 12.10 -0.12 -14.14
N ALA A 29 13.38 -0.40 -14.39
CA ALA A 29 14.45 0.21 -13.62
C ALA A 29 14.53 1.70 -13.96
N GLY A 30 14.72 2.53 -12.95
CA GLY A 30 15.01 3.95 -13.07
C GLY A 30 16.46 4.26 -12.71
N PRO A 31 16.86 5.52 -12.76
CA PRO A 31 18.16 5.92 -12.22
C PRO A 31 18.21 5.54 -10.72
N PRO A 32 19.36 5.03 -10.24
CA PRO A 32 19.51 4.68 -8.83
C PRO A 32 19.39 5.94 -7.96
N ALA A 33 18.75 5.79 -6.81
CA ALA A 33 18.65 6.83 -5.80
C ALA A 33 19.19 6.33 -4.46
N PHE A 34 19.51 7.24 -3.57
CA PHE A 34 19.92 6.93 -2.21
C PHE A 34 18.86 7.41 -1.23
N VAL A 35 18.43 6.52 -0.34
CA VAL A 35 17.48 6.83 0.72
C VAL A 35 18.06 6.35 2.05
N PHE A 36 18.22 7.25 3.01
CA PHE A 36 18.90 6.98 4.27
C PHE A 36 20.27 6.28 4.11
N GLY A 37 21.07 6.72 3.13
CA GLY A 37 22.38 6.15 2.84
C GLY A 37 22.37 4.77 2.15
N ARG A 38 21.20 4.24 1.81
CA ARG A 38 21.07 2.97 1.08
C ARG A 38 20.71 3.21 -0.37
N ARG A 39 21.39 2.51 -1.28
CA ARG A 39 21.05 2.53 -2.70
C ARG A 39 19.72 1.83 -2.94
N VAL A 40 18.86 2.49 -3.69
CA VAL A 40 17.57 1.97 -4.15
C VAL A 40 17.56 1.97 -5.67
N GLU A 41 17.36 0.81 -6.28
CA GLU A 41 17.37 0.67 -7.74
C GLU A 41 16.14 1.29 -8.41
N ARG A 42 15.05 1.39 -7.67
CA ARG A 42 13.78 1.98 -8.12
C ARG A 42 13.25 2.89 -7.02
N ALA A 43 13.35 4.19 -7.25
CA ALA A 43 12.89 5.21 -6.29
C ALA A 43 11.36 5.42 -6.34
N VAL A 44 10.62 4.32 -6.47
CA VAL A 44 9.16 4.30 -6.44
C VAL A 44 8.73 3.47 -5.25
N GLY A 45 7.79 3.98 -4.48
CA GLY A 45 7.34 3.33 -3.26
C GLY A 45 5.84 3.29 -3.09
N ILE A 46 5.42 2.58 -2.06
CA ILE A 46 4.03 2.50 -1.63
C ILE A 46 3.95 2.89 -0.16
N ALA A 47 3.09 3.85 0.13
CA ALA A 47 2.79 4.28 1.49
C ALA A 47 2.08 3.19 2.29
N ALA A 48 2.05 3.31 3.61
CA ALA A 48 1.53 2.30 4.53
C ALA A 48 0.02 2.00 4.34
N GLY A 49 -0.77 2.94 3.80
CA GLY A 49 -2.22 2.79 3.67
C GLY A 49 -2.67 1.46 3.08
N PRO A 50 -2.25 1.11 1.85
CA PRO A 50 -2.64 -0.12 1.17
C PRO A 50 -1.76 -1.33 1.49
N LEU A 51 -0.90 -1.28 2.50
CA LEU A 51 0.00 -2.36 2.89
C LEU A 51 -0.33 -2.90 4.29
N PRO A 52 -1.41 -3.68 4.43
CA PRO A 52 -1.90 -4.09 5.75
C PRO A 52 -0.97 -5.03 6.51
N ASN A 53 -0.12 -5.79 5.83
CA ASN A 53 0.79 -6.75 6.47
C ASN A 53 2.00 -7.11 5.59
N ALA A 54 2.88 -7.96 6.12
CA ALA A 54 4.12 -8.38 5.46
C ALA A 54 3.88 -9.11 4.12
N GLN A 55 2.81 -9.85 3.96
CA GLN A 55 2.51 -10.56 2.71
C GLN A 55 2.24 -9.57 1.56
N TRP A 56 1.56 -8.47 1.84
CA TRP A 56 1.36 -7.38 0.91
C TRP A 56 2.68 -6.70 0.54
N ILE A 57 3.52 -6.43 1.55
CA ILE A 57 4.85 -5.85 1.33
C ILE A 57 5.69 -6.74 0.43
N GLN A 58 5.74 -8.04 0.69
CA GLN A 58 6.48 -9.00 -0.13
C GLN A 58 5.97 -9.04 -1.57
N ALA A 59 4.66 -8.98 -1.77
CA ALA A 59 4.08 -8.95 -3.11
C ALA A 59 4.54 -7.72 -3.90
N TYR A 60 4.48 -6.54 -3.31
CA TYR A 60 4.92 -5.31 -3.97
C TYR A 60 6.45 -5.24 -4.14
N ALA A 61 7.23 -5.78 -3.21
CA ALA A 61 8.68 -5.93 -3.38
C ALA A 61 9.02 -6.79 -4.60
N ARG A 62 8.29 -7.89 -4.81
CA ARG A 62 8.47 -8.76 -6.00
C ARG A 62 8.10 -8.05 -7.31
N LEU A 63 7.22 -7.06 -7.28
CA LEU A 63 6.92 -6.19 -8.43
C LEU A 63 7.97 -5.11 -8.66
N GLY A 64 8.98 -5.00 -7.80
CA GLY A 64 10.12 -4.09 -7.96
C GLY A 64 9.92 -2.70 -7.34
N TYR A 65 8.94 -2.51 -6.45
CA TYR A 65 8.88 -1.29 -5.66
C TYR A 65 10.06 -1.24 -4.69
N GLY A 66 10.81 -0.15 -4.72
CA GLY A 66 12.04 0.01 -3.93
C GLY A 66 11.82 0.53 -2.51
N LEU A 67 10.69 1.18 -2.27
CA LEU A 67 10.35 1.80 -0.99
C LEU A 67 8.98 1.32 -0.54
N LEU A 68 8.92 0.61 0.57
CA LEU A 68 7.68 0.03 1.08
C LEU A 68 7.54 0.38 2.55
N THR A 69 6.42 1.02 2.90
CA THR A 69 6.15 1.43 4.27
C THR A 69 5.17 0.46 4.92
N TYR A 70 5.61 -0.20 5.99
CA TYR A 70 4.75 -1.09 6.76
C TYR A 70 3.60 -0.32 7.43
N LYS A 71 2.43 -0.93 7.53
CA LYS A 71 1.29 -0.36 8.25
C LYS A 71 1.67 0.00 9.67
N THR A 72 1.14 1.10 10.17
CA THR A 72 1.35 1.55 11.55
C THR A 72 1.13 0.40 12.54
N VAL A 73 2.14 0.12 13.33
CA VAL A 73 2.06 -0.85 14.44
C VAL A 73 1.55 -0.12 15.67
N ARG A 74 0.63 -0.76 16.39
CA ARG A 74 0.07 -0.23 17.64
C ARG A 74 0.42 -1.15 18.79
N THR A 75 0.61 -0.58 19.95
CA THR A 75 0.91 -1.31 21.19
C THR A 75 -0.34 -1.93 21.81
N VAL A 76 -1.53 -1.47 21.41
CA VAL A 76 -2.82 -1.97 21.87
C VAL A 76 -3.73 -2.30 20.71
N THR A 77 -4.60 -3.28 20.87
CA THR A 77 -5.61 -3.63 19.87
C THR A 77 -6.58 -2.47 19.67
N ARG A 78 -6.82 -2.12 18.42
CA ARG A 78 -7.79 -1.10 18.03
C ARG A 78 -8.53 -1.55 16.78
N GLN A 79 -9.84 -1.39 16.79
CA GLN A 79 -10.65 -1.71 15.63
C GLN A 79 -10.35 -0.76 14.46
N ALA A 80 -10.44 -1.28 13.24
CA ALA A 80 -10.41 -0.48 12.04
C ALA A 80 -11.65 0.42 11.94
N PHE A 81 -11.53 1.54 11.25
CA PHE A 81 -12.70 2.38 10.96
C PHE A 81 -13.73 1.59 10.16
N LEU A 82 -15.01 1.92 10.41
CA LEU A 82 -16.12 1.38 9.64
C LEU A 82 -16.02 1.83 8.17
N GLN A 83 -16.58 1.02 7.29
CA GLN A 83 -16.63 1.37 5.87
C GLN A 83 -17.75 2.39 5.59
N PRO A 84 -17.53 3.28 4.60
CA PRO A 84 -16.31 3.44 3.79
C PRO A 84 -15.21 4.17 4.59
N ASN A 85 -14.04 3.56 4.71
CA ASN A 85 -12.90 4.15 5.41
C ASN A 85 -11.89 4.84 4.48
N LEU A 86 -12.17 4.81 3.18
CA LEU A 86 -11.39 5.48 2.14
C LEU A 86 -12.32 5.72 0.94
N VAL A 87 -12.43 6.96 0.52
CA VAL A 87 -13.31 7.36 -0.58
C VAL A 87 -12.58 8.26 -1.58
N PHE A 88 -13.02 8.21 -2.83
CA PHE A 88 -12.58 9.16 -3.84
C PHE A 88 -13.48 10.40 -3.83
N CYS A 89 -12.87 11.57 -3.74
CA CYS A 89 -13.57 12.84 -3.74
C CYS A 89 -13.17 13.67 -4.96
N ARG A 90 -14.09 14.50 -5.45
CA ARG A 90 -13.76 15.52 -6.44
C ARG A 90 -13.25 16.77 -5.70
N LEU A 91 -12.25 17.45 -6.26
CA LEU A 91 -11.82 18.74 -5.77
C LEU A 91 -13.00 19.72 -5.84
N GLY A 92 -13.27 20.44 -4.75
CA GLY A 92 -14.39 21.37 -4.63
C GLY A 92 -15.70 20.73 -4.17
N ASP A 93 -15.73 19.46 -3.82
CA ASP A 93 -16.90 18.82 -3.21
C ASP A 93 -17.14 19.41 -1.80
N PRO A 94 -18.30 20.04 -1.54
CA PRO A 94 -18.57 20.68 -0.25
C PRO A 94 -18.64 19.68 0.91
N SER A 95 -18.90 18.41 0.66
CA SER A 95 -18.92 17.37 1.70
C SER A 95 -17.55 17.13 2.34
N ILE A 96 -16.46 17.50 1.64
CA ILE A 96 -15.08 17.37 2.16
C ILE A 96 -14.79 18.46 3.20
N ALA A 97 -15.34 19.65 3.04
CA ALA A 97 -15.11 20.77 3.94
C ALA A 97 -15.83 20.62 5.29
N ALA A 98 -16.83 19.74 5.38
CA ALA A 98 -17.62 19.47 6.57
C ALA A 98 -17.12 18.27 7.41
N ALA A 99 -16.07 17.61 6.95
CA ALA A 99 -15.48 16.44 7.62
C ALA A 99 -14.36 16.88 8.63
#